data_2a35e4294024a6393cafb2d5d50e721d
#
_entry.id   2a35e4294024a6393cafb2d5d50e721d
#
_cell.length_a   1.000
_cell.length_b   1.000
_cell.length_c   1.000
_cell.angle_alpha   90.00
_cell.angle_beta   90.00
_cell.angle_gamma   90.00
#
_symmetry.space_group_name_H-M   'P 1'
#
loop_
_entity.id
_entity.type
_entity.pdbx_description
1 polymer ?
#
loop_
_entity_poly.entity_id
_entity_poly.type
_entity_poly.pdbx_seq_one_letter_code
_entity_poly.pdbx_strand_id
1 'polypeptide(L)'
;RKPLPVMPPTVRHRRKLEMMVEQIVVGGFVVVALAGGLMAALSRHILYNIIGLGISLFGLAGIFLQLGSPFVAAMQLLIYIGGIVVAIVFAMMLSMAMTLDPPSRHPLKTLFAAIGSGLFLIGLTLLLRQTDFVILPAAPESAWAVSRLGQALLDHYNLVFETLSVVLLLA
;
A
#
# COMPACT_ATOMS: atom_id res chain seq x y z
N ARG A 1 25.25 -15.21 -33.19
CA ARG A 1 23.93 -14.91 -32.65
C ARG A 1 23.10 -16.18 -32.79
N LYS A 2 22.84 -16.91 -31.66
CA LYS A 2 21.93 -18.06 -31.66
C LYS A 2 20.50 -17.54 -31.86
N PRO A 3 19.72 -18.10 -32.79
CA PRO A 3 18.31 -17.72 -32.95
C PRO A 3 17.56 -18.16 -31.69
N LEU A 4 16.71 -17.26 -31.16
CA LEU A 4 15.83 -17.53 -30.02
C LEU A 4 14.90 -18.70 -30.38
N PRO A 5 14.64 -19.66 -29.48
CA PRO A 5 13.76 -20.78 -29.74
C PRO A 5 12.34 -20.26 -30.01
N VAL A 6 11.77 -20.64 -31.13
CA VAL A 6 10.38 -20.34 -31.52
C VAL A 6 9.47 -21.08 -30.56
N MET A 7 8.84 -20.35 -29.62
CA MET A 7 7.91 -20.94 -28.66
C MET A 7 6.63 -21.45 -29.37
N PRO A 8 6.16 -22.64 -29.04
CA PRO A 8 4.95 -23.20 -29.62
C PRO A 8 3.73 -22.31 -29.30
N PRO A 9 2.73 -22.22 -30.18
CA PRO A 9 1.59 -21.30 -30.08
C PRO A 9 0.76 -21.50 -28.80
N THR A 10 0.70 -22.70 -28.27
CA THR A 10 0.01 -23.07 -27.03
C THR A 10 0.62 -22.41 -25.78
N VAL A 11 1.94 -22.30 -25.72
CA VAL A 11 2.66 -21.64 -24.59
C VAL A 11 2.45 -20.11 -24.65
N ARG A 12 2.40 -19.55 -25.86
CA ARG A 12 2.17 -18.12 -26.05
C ARG A 12 0.75 -17.71 -25.62
N HIS A 13 -0.25 -18.56 -25.86
CA HIS A 13 -1.64 -18.30 -25.48
C HIS A 13 -1.83 -18.38 -23.96
N ARG A 14 -1.24 -19.38 -23.30
CA ARG A 14 -1.26 -19.50 -21.83
C ARG A 14 -0.63 -18.28 -21.16
N ARG A 15 0.56 -17.86 -21.59
CA ARG A 15 1.24 -16.69 -21.02
C ARG A 15 0.42 -15.40 -21.17
N LYS A 16 -0.29 -15.22 -22.29
CA LYS A 16 -1.18 -14.06 -22.46
C LYS A 16 -2.35 -14.08 -21.49
N LEU A 17 -2.95 -15.25 -21.27
CA LEU A 17 -4.05 -15.42 -20.32
C LEU A 17 -3.58 -15.17 -18.89
N GLU A 18 -2.43 -15.69 -18.51
CA GLU A 18 -1.83 -15.47 -17.18
C GLU A 18 -1.57 -13.97 -16.93
N MET A 19 -0.95 -13.26 -17.88
CA MET A 19 -0.73 -11.81 -17.77
C MET A 19 -2.04 -11.02 -17.70
N MET A 20 -3.08 -11.41 -18.43
CA MET A 20 -4.37 -10.74 -18.37
C MET A 20 -5.05 -10.96 -17.01
N VAL A 21 -5.02 -12.17 -16.48
CA VAL A 21 -5.58 -12.47 -15.14
C VAL A 21 -4.83 -11.69 -14.08
N GLU A 22 -3.51 -11.66 -14.12
CA GLU A 22 -2.67 -10.90 -13.21
C GLU A 22 -3.01 -9.40 -13.23
N GLN A 23 -3.14 -8.81 -14.41
CA GLN A 23 -3.53 -7.40 -14.56
C GLN A 23 -4.94 -7.11 -14.02
N ILE A 24 -5.89 -8.03 -14.21
CA ILE A 24 -7.25 -7.88 -13.69
C ILE A 24 -7.25 -7.94 -12.16
N VAL A 25 -6.49 -8.87 -11.58
CA VAL A 25 -6.38 -9.01 -10.12
C VAL A 25 -5.71 -7.78 -9.49
N VAL A 26 -4.60 -7.31 -10.06
CA VAL A 26 -3.94 -6.07 -9.61
C VAL A 26 -4.90 -4.89 -9.73
N GLY A 27 -5.57 -4.74 -10.87
CA GLY A 27 -6.57 -3.70 -11.08
C GLY A 27 -7.70 -3.76 -10.05
N GLY A 28 -8.17 -4.95 -9.70
CA GLY A 28 -9.16 -5.16 -8.65
C GLY A 28 -8.69 -4.64 -7.28
N PHE A 29 -7.47 -4.98 -6.87
CA PHE A 29 -6.91 -4.49 -5.61
C PHE A 29 -6.68 -2.96 -5.61
N VAL A 30 -6.26 -2.40 -6.74
CA VAL A 30 -6.15 -0.93 -6.88
C VAL A 30 -7.51 -0.26 -6.72
N VAL A 31 -8.56 -0.80 -7.34
CA VAL A 31 -9.93 -0.26 -7.19
C VAL A 31 -10.39 -0.35 -5.74
N VAL A 32 -10.15 -1.47 -5.06
CA VAL A 32 -10.49 -1.64 -3.62
C VAL A 32 -9.73 -0.62 -2.77
N ALA A 33 -8.43 -0.43 -3.00
CA ALA A 33 -7.62 0.53 -2.28
C ALA A 33 -8.12 1.97 -2.47
N LEU A 34 -8.42 2.35 -3.71
CA LEU A 34 -8.94 3.69 -4.03
C LEU A 34 -10.35 3.91 -3.48
N ALA A 35 -11.24 2.93 -3.60
CA ALA A 35 -12.61 3.01 -3.07
C ALA A 35 -12.59 3.15 -1.54
N GLY A 36 -11.77 2.35 -0.85
CA GLY A 36 -11.57 2.45 0.59
C GLY A 36 -11.01 3.81 1.02
N GLY A 37 -9.98 4.30 0.32
CA GLY A 37 -9.39 5.61 0.58
C GLY A 37 -10.36 6.76 0.33
N LEU A 38 -11.16 6.69 -0.73
CA LEU A 38 -12.19 7.67 -1.05
C LEU A 38 -13.30 7.67 0.01
N MET A 39 -13.74 6.48 0.45
CA MET A 39 -14.70 6.34 1.54
C MET A 39 -14.14 6.92 2.85
N ALA A 40 -12.87 6.68 3.17
CA ALA A 40 -12.19 7.24 4.34
C ALA A 40 -12.11 8.77 4.29
N ALA A 41 -11.91 9.36 3.10
CA ALA A 41 -11.77 10.81 2.94
C ALA A 41 -13.10 11.56 2.91
N LEU A 42 -14.13 10.97 2.28
CA LEU A 42 -15.40 11.64 2.01
C LEU A 42 -16.45 11.45 3.10
N SER A 43 -16.37 10.38 3.88
CA SER A 43 -17.36 10.10 4.90
C SER A 43 -17.35 11.17 6.01
N ARG A 44 -18.54 11.47 6.55
CA ARG A 44 -18.72 12.40 7.67
C ARG A 44 -18.65 11.69 9.03
N HIS A 45 -18.89 10.39 9.04
CA HIS A 45 -18.86 9.60 10.27
C HIS A 45 -17.49 8.98 10.46
N ILE A 46 -16.90 9.18 11.62
CA ILE A 46 -15.55 8.74 11.95
C ILE A 46 -15.41 7.22 11.81
N LEU A 47 -16.41 6.44 12.22
CA LEU A 47 -16.39 4.98 12.08
C LEU A 47 -16.27 4.53 10.62
N TYR A 48 -17.00 5.16 9.71
CA TYR A 48 -16.89 4.87 8.28
C TYR A 48 -15.53 5.26 7.69
N ASN A 49 -14.91 6.32 8.22
CA ASN A 49 -13.56 6.71 7.82
C ASN A 49 -12.55 5.63 8.19
N ILE A 50 -12.67 5.08 9.40
CA ILE A 50 -11.77 4.02 9.88
C ILE A 50 -11.99 2.71 9.09
N ILE A 51 -13.24 2.34 8.82
CA ILE A 51 -13.56 1.18 7.99
C ILE A 51 -13.01 1.37 6.57
N GLY A 52 -13.23 2.54 5.98
CA GLY A 52 -12.68 2.89 4.67
C GLY A 52 -11.16 2.81 4.63
N LEU A 53 -10.48 3.29 5.67
CA LEU A 53 -9.03 3.14 5.83
C LEU A 53 -8.62 1.67 5.86
N GLY A 54 -9.31 0.84 6.64
CA GLY A 54 -9.04 -0.60 6.72
C GLY A 54 -9.18 -1.30 5.36
N ILE A 55 -10.24 -0.98 4.60
CA ILE A 55 -10.47 -1.50 3.24
C ILE A 55 -9.36 -1.04 2.29
N SER A 56 -8.93 0.22 2.38
CA SER A 56 -7.83 0.75 1.56
C SER A 56 -6.51 0.03 1.85
N LEU A 57 -6.18 -0.18 3.12
CA LEU A 57 -4.99 -0.90 3.55
C LEU A 57 -5.03 -2.38 3.15
N PHE A 58 -6.21 -3.00 3.15
CA PHE A 58 -6.39 -4.36 2.65
C PHE A 58 -6.11 -4.46 1.14
N GLY A 59 -6.64 -3.51 0.35
CA GLY A 59 -6.33 -3.41 -1.08
C GLY A 59 -4.82 -3.27 -1.32
N LEU A 60 -4.15 -2.45 -0.51
CA LEU A 60 -2.70 -2.25 -0.59
C LEU A 60 -1.92 -3.55 -0.27
N ALA A 61 -2.36 -4.32 0.74
CA ALA A 61 -1.77 -5.62 1.05
C ALA A 61 -1.87 -6.60 -0.14
N GLY A 62 -3.01 -6.60 -0.84
CA GLY A 62 -3.20 -7.40 -2.06
C GLY A 62 -2.25 -6.97 -3.19
N ILE A 63 -1.99 -5.68 -3.35
CA ILE A 63 -1.00 -5.17 -4.32
C ILE A 63 0.41 -5.65 -3.96
N PHE A 64 0.82 -5.59 -2.70
CA PHE A 64 2.12 -6.12 -2.27
C PHE A 64 2.27 -7.61 -2.50
N LEU A 65 1.19 -8.37 -2.33
CA LEU A 65 1.20 -9.81 -2.61
C LEU A 65 1.46 -10.08 -4.11
N GLN A 66 0.82 -9.32 -4.98
CA GLN A 66 1.01 -9.42 -6.44
C GLN A 66 2.39 -8.96 -6.90
N LEU A 67 3.00 -8.02 -6.19
CA LEU A 67 4.39 -7.58 -6.41
C LEU A 67 5.45 -8.60 -5.93
N GLY A 68 5.04 -9.80 -5.50
CA GLY A 68 5.96 -10.83 -5.02
C GLY A 68 6.57 -10.53 -3.64
N SER A 69 5.92 -9.68 -2.85
CA SER A 69 6.40 -9.30 -1.51
C SER A 69 5.45 -9.79 -0.41
N PRO A 70 5.31 -11.12 -0.20
CA PRO A 70 4.34 -11.67 0.75
C PRO A 70 4.62 -11.27 2.20
N PHE A 71 5.89 -11.06 2.55
CA PHE A 71 6.25 -10.58 3.88
C PHE A 71 5.70 -9.17 4.15
N VAL A 72 5.85 -8.24 3.18
CA VAL A 72 5.33 -6.88 3.31
C VAL A 72 3.80 -6.90 3.35
N ALA A 73 3.15 -7.75 2.54
CA ALA A 73 1.71 -7.93 2.58
C ALA A 73 1.22 -8.43 3.95
N ALA A 74 1.91 -9.41 4.54
CA ALA A 74 1.60 -9.90 5.88
C ALA A 74 1.77 -8.83 6.96
N MET A 75 2.86 -8.05 6.90
CA MET A 75 3.09 -6.92 7.81
C MET A 75 2.02 -5.84 7.66
N GLN A 76 1.57 -5.57 6.45
CA GLN A 76 0.47 -4.64 6.17
C GLN A 76 -0.82 -5.10 6.89
N LEU A 77 -1.16 -6.38 6.82
CA LEU A 77 -2.35 -6.91 7.49
C LEU A 77 -2.21 -6.94 9.02
N LEU A 78 -1.07 -7.41 9.53
CA LEU A 78 -0.87 -7.60 10.96
C LEU A 78 -0.69 -6.28 11.71
N ILE A 79 0.17 -5.39 11.20
CA ILE A 79 0.52 -4.15 11.90
C ILE A 79 -0.49 -3.05 11.60
N TYR A 80 -0.77 -2.79 10.32
CA TYR A 80 -1.64 -1.65 9.97
C TYR A 80 -3.11 -1.97 10.22
N ILE A 81 -3.62 -3.09 9.77
CA ILE A 81 -5.04 -3.42 9.99
C ILE A 81 -5.24 -4.00 11.38
N GLY A 82 -4.45 -5.00 11.77
CA GLY A 82 -4.59 -5.69 13.06
C GLY A 82 -4.18 -4.85 14.26
N GLY A 83 -3.12 -4.05 14.13
CA GLY A 83 -2.62 -3.18 15.21
C GLY A 83 -3.27 -1.79 15.18
N ILE A 84 -2.91 -1.00 14.17
CA ILE A 84 -3.22 0.43 14.15
C ILE A 84 -4.71 0.71 13.94
N VAL A 85 -5.36 0.09 12.95
CA VAL A 85 -6.80 0.31 12.70
C VAL A 85 -7.62 -0.14 13.88
N VAL A 86 -7.30 -1.30 14.47
CA VAL A 86 -7.99 -1.81 15.66
C VAL A 86 -7.77 -0.89 16.85
N ALA A 87 -6.55 -0.41 17.08
CA ALA A 87 -6.25 0.55 18.15
C ALA A 87 -7.04 1.86 17.99
N ILE A 88 -7.15 2.38 16.75
CA ILE A 88 -7.96 3.57 16.45
C ILE A 88 -9.45 3.31 16.75
N VAL A 89 -9.98 2.13 16.37
CA VAL A 89 -11.38 1.77 16.68
C VAL A 89 -11.60 1.79 18.19
N PHE A 90 -10.72 1.15 18.97
CA PHE A 90 -10.81 1.16 20.43
C PHE A 90 -10.72 2.57 21.01
N ALA A 91 -9.77 3.37 20.55
CA ALA A 91 -9.62 4.75 21.00
C ALA A 91 -10.88 5.57 20.72
N MET A 92 -11.49 5.37 19.55
CA MET A 92 -12.73 6.05 19.19
C MET A 92 -13.93 5.56 20.00
N MET A 93 -14.02 4.27 20.30
CA MET A 93 -15.09 3.75 21.17
C MET A 93 -15.00 4.30 22.58
N LEU A 94 -13.80 4.46 23.13
CA LEU A 94 -13.59 5.07 24.44
C LEU A 94 -13.86 6.58 24.43
N SER A 95 -13.60 7.26 23.30
CA SER A 95 -13.83 8.69 23.12
C SER A 95 -15.28 9.05 22.74
N MET A 96 -16.18 8.10 22.63
CA MET A 96 -17.58 8.28 22.16
C MET A 96 -18.45 9.18 23.04
N ALA A 97 -17.95 9.60 24.20
CA ALA A 97 -18.57 10.65 25.01
C ALA A 97 -18.54 12.05 24.35
N MET A 98 -17.77 12.23 23.29
CA MET A 98 -17.69 13.48 22.51
C MET A 98 -18.38 13.30 21.16
N THR A 99 -19.68 13.05 21.12
CA THR A 99 -20.53 13.30 19.95
C THR A 99 -20.67 14.81 19.76
N LEU A 100 -19.58 15.43 19.37
CA LEU A 100 -19.63 16.78 18.81
C LEU A 100 -20.20 16.65 17.39
N ASP A 101 -21.27 17.39 17.10
CA ASP A 101 -21.77 17.51 15.74
C ASP A 101 -20.61 17.79 14.78
N PRO A 102 -20.47 17.03 13.67
CA PRO A 102 -19.36 17.25 12.77
C PRO A 102 -19.38 18.69 12.28
N PRO A 103 -18.27 19.43 12.40
CA PRO A 103 -18.22 20.83 12.01
C PRO A 103 -18.63 20.96 10.54
N SER A 104 -19.48 21.95 10.25
CA SER A 104 -19.93 22.24 8.88
C SER A 104 -18.71 22.44 7.97
N ARG A 105 -18.59 21.62 6.93
CA ARG A 105 -17.50 21.76 5.96
C ARG A 105 -17.70 23.03 5.17
N HIS A 106 -16.82 24.01 5.37
CA HIS A 106 -16.81 25.21 4.54
C HIS A 106 -16.45 24.82 3.09
N PRO A 107 -17.28 25.15 2.08
CA PRO A 107 -17.06 24.73 0.70
C PRO A 107 -15.71 25.21 0.14
N LEU A 108 -15.25 26.38 0.54
CA LEU A 108 -13.95 26.92 0.16
C LEU A 108 -12.78 26.05 0.64
N LYS A 109 -12.80 25.57 1.89
CA LYS A 109 -11.74 24.69 2.41
C LYS A 109 -11.70 23.36 1.67
N THR A 110 -12.85 22.79 1.33
CA THR A 110 -12.95 21.57 0.54
C THR A 110 -12.43 21.77 -0.88
N LEU A 111 -12.71 22.92 -1.50
CA LEU A 111 -12.21 23.26 -2.83
C LEU A 111 -10.68 23.39 -2.84
N PHE A 112 -10.09 24.12 -1.88
CA PHE A 112 -8.64 24.24 -1.78
C PHE A 112 -7.96 22.88 -1.50
N ALA A 113 -8.55 22.03 -0.67
CA ALA A 113 -8.05 20.68 -0.43
C ALA A 113 -8.11 19.82 -1.71
N ALA A 114 -9.19 19.89 -2.47
CA ALA A 114 -9.34 19.16 -3.73
C ALA A 114 -8.33 19.66 -4.80
N ILE A 115 -8.14 20.96 -4.92
CA ILE A 115 -7.14 21.54 -5.83
C ILE A 115 -5.72 21.11 -5.41
N GLY A 116 -5.38 21.21 -4.13
CA GLY A 116 -4.06 20.83 -3.63
C GLY A 116 -3.77 19.35 -3.85
N SER A 117 -4.73 18.46 -3.56
CA SER A 117 -4.56 17.02 -3.80
C SER A 117 -4.48 16.69 -5.29
N GLY A 118 -5.25 17.38 -6.13
CA GLY A 118 -5.20 17.24 -7.58
C GLY A 118 -3.85 17.67 -8.17
N LEU A 119 -3.34 18.82 -7.76
CA LEU A 119 -2.01 19.30 -8.18
C LEU A 119 -0.90 18.34 -7.73
N PHE A 120 -0.98 17.82 -6.51
CA PHE A 120 -0.03 16.84 -6.01
C PHE A 120 -0.06 15.55 -6.85
N LEU A 121 -1.24 15.04 -7.17
CA LEU A 121 -1.41 13.84 -7.99
C LEU A 121 -0.87 14.05 -9.41
N ILE A 122 -1.17 15.20 -10.02
CA ILE A 122 -0.65 15.56 -11.35
C ILE A 122 0.87 15.66 -11.31
N GLY A 123 1.43 16.37 -10.33
CA GLY A 123 2.88 16.52 -10.17
C GLY A 123 3.58 15.18 -10.01
N LEU A 124 3.04 14.29 -9.15
CA LEU A 124 3.57 12.95 -8.95
C LEU A 124 3.50 12.10 -10.24
N THR A 125 2.37 12.18 -10.96
CA THR A 125 2.20 11.44 -12.23
C THR A 125 3.18 11.93 -13.30
N LEU A 126 3.39 13.24 -13.40
CA LEU A 126 4.36 13.81 -14.33
C LEU A 126 5.79 13.40 -13.97
N LEU A 127 6.13 13.44 -12.68
CA LEU A 127 7.45 13.00 -12.18
C LEU A 127 7.71 11.53 -12.54
N LEU A 128 6.74 10.65 -12.29
CA LEU A 128 6.85 9.22 -12.59
C LEU A 128 6.99 8.96 -14.11
N ARG A 129 6.31 9.75 -14.95
CA ARG A 129 6.42 9.62 -16.41
C ARG A 129 7.75 10.12 -16.97
N GLN A 130 8.41 11.07 -16.30
CA GLN A 130 9.71 11.62 -16.72
C GLN A 130 10.88 10.81 -16.15
N THR A 131 10.64 9.90 -15.23
CA THR A 131 11.68 9.08 -14.62
C THR A 131 11.93 7.85 -15.48
N ASP A 132 13.12 7.72 -16.04
CA ASP A 132 13.58 6.50 -16.70
C ASP A 132 13.90 5.44 -15.65
N PHE A 133 12.99 4.48 -15.48
CA PHE A 133 13.22 3.35 -14.59
C PHE A 133 14.20 2.39 -15.23
N VAL A 134 15.38 2.25 -14.65
CA VAL A 134 16.33 1.22 -15.03
C VAL A 134 15.75 -0.14 -14.59
N ILE A 135 15.40 -0.96 -15.58
CA ILE A 135 14.93 -2.33 -15.30
C ILE A 135 16.14 -3.15 -14.87
N LEU A 136 16.34 -3.29 -13.58
CA LEU A 136 17.31 -4.20 -13.01
C LEU A 136 16.87 -5.65 -13.28
N PRO A 137 17.82 -6.57 -13.55
CA PRO A 137 17.49 -8.00 -13.65
C PRO A 137 16.78 -8.44 -12.38
N ALA A 138 15.73 -9.25 -12.54
CA ALA A 138 14.95 -9.74 -11.41
C ALA A 138 15.89 -10.37 -10.37
N ALA A 139 15.86 -9.81 -9.16
CA ALA A 139 16.63 -10.38 -8.06
C ALA A 139 16.14 -11.81 -7.79
N PRO A 140 17.04 -12.77 -7.49
CA PRO A 140 16.64 -14.13 -7.17
C PRO A 140 15.69 -14.11 -5.96
N GLU A 141 14.71 -15.03 -5.92
CA GLU A 141 13.72 -15.10 -4.82
C GLU A 141 14.36 -15.11 -3.43
N SER A 142 15.57 -15.69 -3.31
CA SER A 142 16.37 -15.67 -2.08
C SER A 142 16.78 -14.24 -1.63
N ALA A 143 16.78 -13.25 -2.52
CA ALA A 143 17.11 -11.86 -2.17
C ALA A 143 16.02 -11.22 -1.32
N TRP A 144 14.78 -11.66 -1.47
CA TRP A 144 13.59 -11.18 -0.73
C TRP A 144 13.26 -12.04 0.51
N ALA A 145 14.13 -12.98 0.84
CA ALA A 145 13.97 -13.81 2.04
C ALA A 145 14.07 -12.95 3.30
N VAL A 146 13.15 -13.19 4.26
CA VAL A 146 13.11 -12.49 5.56
C VAL A 146 14.43 -12.62 6.31
N SER A 147 15.13 -13.76 6.13
CA SER A 147 16.47 -13.98 6.72
C SER A 147 17.51 -12.97 6.27
N ARG A 148 17.47 -12.52 5.01
CA ARG A 148 18.38 -11.48 4.51
C ARG A 148 18.06 -10.09 5.10
N LEU A 149 16.78 -9.81 5.30
CA LEU A 149 16.38 -8.58 6.00
C LEU A 149 16.92 -8.60 7.44
N GLY A 150 16.78 -9.72 8.14
CA GLY A 150 17.33 -9.89 9.49
C GLY A 150 18.84 -9.73 9.53
N GLN A 151 19.58 -10.36 8.59
CA GLN A 151 21.04 -10.21 8.48
C GLN A 151 21.44 -8.76 8.19
N ALA A 152 20.77 -8.10 7.24
CA ALA A 152 21.05 -6.70 6.91
C ALA A 152 20.85 -5.77 8.11
N LEU A 153 19.80 -5.97 8.90
CA LEU A 153 19.52 -5.18 10.11
C LEU A 153 20.56 -5.42 11.21
N LEU A 154 21.03 -6.66 11.38
CA LEU A 154 21.98 -7.00 12.43
C LEU A 154 23.44 -6.69 12.07
N ASP A 155 23.82 -6.82 10.79
CA ASP A 155 25.20 -6.61 10.35
C ASP A 155 25.43 -5.19 9.84
N HIS A 156 24.70 -4.79 8.80
CA HIS A 156 24.98 -3.53 8.09
C HIS A 156 24.22 -2.33 8.67
N TYR A 157 22.99 -2.55 9.12
CA TYR A 157 22.11 -1.50 9.68
C TYR A 157 21.91 -1.63 11.19
N ASN A 158 22.91 -2.12 11.90
CA ASN A 158 22.84 -2.33 13.36
C ASN A 158 22.44 -1.05 14.12
N LEU A 159 23.00 0.09 13.71
CA LEU A 159 22.69 1.37 14.33
C LEU A 159 21.22 1.79 14.13
N VAL A 160 20.64 1.47 12.97
CA VAL A 160 19.21 1.69 12.69
C VAL A 160 18.36 0.76 13.57
N PHE A 161 18.77 -0.50 13.70
CA PHE A 161 18.08 -1.46 14.56
C PHE A 161 18.09 -1.04 16.03
N GLU A 162 19.22 -0.56 16.54
CA GLU A 162 19.34 -0.05 17.90
C GLU A 162 18.48 1.21 18.12
N THR A 163 18.47 2.14 17.16
CA THR A 163 17.62 3.33 17.22
C THR A 163 16.13 2.98 17.24
N LEU A 164 15.71 1.99 16.42
CA LEU A 164 14.33 1.48 16.45
C LEU A 164 13.97 0.85 17.80
N SER A 165 14.92 0.16 18.43
CA SER A 165 14.73 -0.43 19.76
C SER A 165 14.52 0.65 20.83
N VAL A 166 15.26 1.76 20.76
CA VAL A 166 15.07 2.92 21.65
C VAL A 166 13.69 3.57 21.42
N VAL A 167 13.29 3.75 20.17
CA VAL A 167 11.95 4.27 19.83
C VAL A 167 10.86 3.37 20.40
N LEU A 168 11.01 2.05 20.27
CA LEU A 168 10.06 1.08 20.81
C LEU A 168 9.99 1.12 22.34
N LEU A 169 11.12 1.38 23.01
CA LEU A 169 11.18 1.51 24.47
C LEU A 169 10.47 2.79 24.96
N LEU A 170 10.50 3.85 24.15
CA LEU A 170 9.88 5.14 24.48
C LEU A 170 8.37 5.19 24.15
N ALA A 171 7.90 4.32 23.29
CA ALA A 171 6.49 4.24 22.89
C ALA A 171 5.64 3.48 23.91
#